data_71289a11ad96d88e6d4dc41597219a90
#
_entry.id   71289a11ad96d88e6d4dc41597219a90
#
_cell.length_a   1.000
_cell.length_b   1.000
_cell.length_c   1.000
_cell.angle_alpha   90.00
_cell.angle_beta   90.00
_cell.angle_gamma   90.00
#
_symmetry.space_group_name_H-M   'P 1'
#
loop_
_entity.id
_entity.type
_entity.pdbx_description
1 polymer ?
#
loop_
_entity_poly.entity_id
_entity_poly.type
_entity_poly.pdbx_seq_one_letter_code
_entity_poly.pdbx_strand_id
1 'polypeptide(L)'
;MPEARVDTIIRGGQVVTSTQVYDAAIAISGEKIVALGPENLLPPADKYIDAEGKLVLPGLIDSHVHLDGHDDYALGARAAAYAGLTTLIPFGTYDMEKEETLPAAVNRIREEVEASAVVDFGFHFILQNRPYILDGLRQAMEMGVKSYKMFMTYKKRPGRMCDDDLICQAMEQVAAGFGLNGAEAQAVSVTLLVFLVGLAGAAGR
;
A
#
# COMPACT_ATOMS: atom_id res chain seq x y z
N MET A 1 2.46 31.49 30.46
CA MET A 1 2.76 30.14 29.94
C MET A 1 3.30 30.34 28.55
N PRO A 2 4.33 29.62 28.11
CA PRO A 2 4.74 29.73 26.71
C PRO A 2 3.56 29.41 25.84
N GLU A 3 3.33 30.22 24.81
CA GLU A 3 2.27 30.04 23.85
C GLU A 3 2.47 28.68 23.14
N ALA A 4 1.43 27.86 23.11
CA ALA A 4 1.53 26.54 22.46
C ALA A 4 1.89 26.76 20.98
N ARG A 5 3.05 26.21 20.55
CA ARG A 5 3.55 26.29 19.18
C ARG A 5 3.36 24.97 18.47
N VAL A 6 3.29 25.00 17.17
CA VAL A 6 3.31 23.83 16.29
C VAL A 6 4.64 23.80 15.50
N ASP A 7 4.98 22.65 14.94
CA ASP A 7 6.27 22.51 14.24
C ASP A 7 6.23 23.22 12.88
N THR A 8 5.14 23.07 12.14
CA THR A 8 5.02 23.60 10.77
C THR A 8 3.62 24.11 10.47
N ILE A 9 3.55 25.25 9.79
CA ILE A 9 2.32 25.72 9.13
C ILE A 9 2.55 25.79 7.63
N ILE A 10 1.66 25.15 6.86
CA ILE A 10 1.52 25.36 5.42
C ILE A 10 0.44 26.43 5.22
N ARG A 11 0.75 27.51 4.47
CA ARG A 11 -0.13 28.67 4.33
C ARG A 11 -0.16 29.21 2.91
N GLY A 12 -1.16 30.07 2.62
CA GLY A 12 -1.27 30.81 1.34
C GLY A 12 -1.79 29.96 0.17
N GLY A 13 -1.95 28.66 0.35
CA GLY A 13 -2.46 27.76 -0.69
C GLY A 13 -3.94 27.41 -0.53
N GLN A 14 -4.48 26.73 -1.53
CA GLN A 14 -5.83 26.16 -1.50
C GLN A 14 -5.78 24.71 -1.08
N VAL A 15 -6.41 24.37 0.02
CA VAL A 15 -6.51 23.00 0.52
C VAL A 15 -7.57 22.24 -0.26
N VAL A 16 -7.17 21.09 -0.79
CA VAL A 16 -8.04 20.19 -1.56
C VAL A 16 -8.43 19.00 -0.71
N THR A 17 -9.72 18.75 -0.59
CA THR A 17 -10.27 17.55 0.04
C THR A 17 -11.09 16.75 -0.98
N SER A 18 -11.63 15.61 -0.60
CA SER A 18 -12.49 14.80 -1.47
C SER A 18 -13.77 15.50 -1.91
N THR A 19 -14.17 16.59 -1.24
CA THR A 19 -15.47 17.24 -1.47
C THR A 19 -15.38 18.71 -1.84
N GLN A 20 -14.26 19.37 -1.55
CA GLN A 20 -14.16 20.81 -1.75
C GLN A 20 -12.70 21.30 -1.86
N VAL A 21 -12.54 22.49 -2.40
CA VAL A 21 -11.30 23.26 -2.46
C VAL A 21 -11.57 24.60 -1.79
N TYR A 22 -10.72 25.00 -0.84
CA TYR A 22 -10.93 26.24 -0.08
C TYR A 22 -9.61 26.78 0.47
N ASP A 23 -9.58 28.09 0.74
CA ASP A 23 -8.43 28.76 1.33
C ASP A 23 -8.32 28.38 2.82
N ALA A 24 -7.20 27.78 3.20
CA ALA A 24 -6.90 27.45 4.59
C ALA A 24 -5.41 27.29 4.80
N ALA A 25 -4.97 27.43 6.05
CA ALA A 25 -3.65 26.99 6.49
C ALA A 25 -3.76 25.67 7.27
N ILE A 26 -2.69 24.91 7.26
CA ILE A 26 -2.58 23.59 7.90
C ILE A 26 -1.50 23.66 8.97
N ALA A 27 -1.86 23.38 10.21
CA ALA A 27 -0.91 23.27 11.33
C ALA A 27 -0.55 21.80 11.57
N ILE A 28 0.76 21.54 11.66
CA ILE A 28 1.33 20.21 11.82
C ILE A 28 2.19 20.19 13.09
N SER A 29 2.01 19.15 13.90
CA SER A 29 2.85 18.87 15.07
C SER A 29 3.25 17.38 15.07
N GLY A 30 4.54 17.13 15.06
CA GLY A 30 5.09 15.81 14.77
C GLY A 30 4.67 15.34 13.38
N GLU A 31 4.05 14.18 13.32
CA GLU A 31 3.57 13.58 12.06
C GLU A 31 2.06 13.78 11.83
N LYS A 32 1.43 14.73 12.56
CA LYS A 32 -0.03 14.88 12.54
C LYS A 32 -0.46 16.28 12.15
N ILE A 33 -1.49 16.38 11.32
CA ILE A 33 -2.27 17.60 11.15
C ILE A 33 -3.08 17.80 12.43
N VAL A 34 -2.81 18.90 13.16
CA VAL A 34 -3.45 19.21 14.43
C VAL A 34 -4.55 20.26 14.30
N ALA A 35 -4.49 21.09 13.27
CA ALA A 35 -5.54 22.06 12.96
C ALA A 35 -5.54 22.41 11.47
N LEU A 36 -6.70 22.86 10.99
CA LEU A 36 -6.92 23.33 9.63
C LEU A 36 -7.95 24.46 9.68
N GLY A 37 -7.60 25.63 9.12
CA GLY A 37 -8.46 26.78 9.13
C GLY A 37 -7.74 28.08 8.75
N PRO A 38 -8.37 29.25 8.99
CA PRO A 38 -7.75 30.54 8.75
C PRO A 38 -6.43 30.68 9.52
N GLU A 39 -5.35 31.15 8.86
CA GLU A 39 -4.01 31.24 9.46
C GLU A 39 -3.98 32.02 10.77
N ASN A 40 -4.74 33.11 10.84
CA ASN A 40 -4.81 33.98 12.03
C ASN A 40 -5.46 33.33 13.27
N LEU A 41 -6.07 32.15 13.10
CA LEU A 41 -6.66 31.37 14.20
C LEU A 41 -5.77 30.19 14.62
N LEU A 42 -4.66 29.93 13.90
CA LEU A 42 -3.73 28.87 14.23
C LEU A 42 -2.65 29.34 15.21
N PRO A 43 -2.10 28.45 16.05
CA PRO A 43 -0.98 28.81 16.90
C PRO A 43 0.25 29.16 16.06
N PRO A 44 1.23 29.91 16.59
CA PRO A 44 2.48 30.18 15.89
C PRO A 44 3.26 28.88 15.63
N ALA A 45 4.04 28.86 14.54
CA ALA A 45 4.85 27.70 14.17
C ALA A 45 6.35 28.02 14.21
N ASP A 46 7.15 26.96 14.29
CA ASP A 46 8.61 27.07 14.17
C ASP A 46 9.05 27.20 12.71
N LYS A 47 8.27 26.60 11.78
CA LYS A 47 8.50 26.65 10.35
C LYS A 47 7.22 27.02 9.59
N TYR A 48 7.37 27.83 8.55
CA TYR A 48 6.29 28.16 7.62
C TYR A 48 6.65 27.69 6.22
N ILE A 49 5.71 27.03 5.56
CA ILE A 49 5.79 26.64 4.15
C ILE A 49 4.80 27.52 3.38
N ASP A 50 5.31 28.32 2.46
CA ASP A 50 4.50 29.16 1.59
C ASP A 50 4.00 28.35 0.39
N ALA A 51 2.69 28.25 0.27
CA ALA A 51 1.99 27.57 -0.79
C ALA A 51 1.16 28.54 -1.65
N GLU A 52 1.49 29.84 -1.66
CA GLU A 52 0.78 30.84 -2.44
C GLU A 52 0.67 30.42 -3.92
N GLY A 53 -0.56 30.46 -4.46
CA GLY A 53 -0.88 30.04 -5.83
C GLY A 53 -0.82 28.53 -6.08
N LYS A 54 -0.69 27.71 -5.03
CA LYS A 54 -0.63 26.24 -5.16
C LYS A 54 -1.85 25.56 -4.57
N LEU A 55 -2.10 24.35 -5.06
CA LEU A 55 -3.03 23.42 -4.42
C LEU A 55 -2.25 22.59 -3.40
N VAL A 56 -2.80 22.49 -2.20
CA VAL A 56 -2.29 21.64 -1.13
C VAL A 56 -3.18 20.39 -1.05
N LEU A 57 -2.65 19.28 -1.51
CA LEU A 57 -3.34 18.00 -1.58
C LEU A 57 -2.82 17.03 -0.52
N PRO A 58 -3.64 16.05 -0.09
CA PRO A 58 -3.10 14.87 0.58
C PRO A 58 -2.05 14.19 -0.30
N GLY A 59 -1.06 13.58 0.33
CA GLY A 59 -0.10 12.74 -0.39
C GLY A 59 -0.81 11.65 -1.19
N LEU A 60 -0.32 11.38 -2.40
CA LEU A 60 -0.89 10.35 -3.25
C LEU A 60 -0.47 8.96 -2.75
N ILE A 61 -1.37 7.98 -2.90
CA ILE A 61 -1.14 6.58 -2.56
C ILE A 61 -1.20 5.77 -3.85
N ASP A 62 -0.10 5.08 -4.17
CA ASP A 62 -0.13 4.07 -5.23
C ASP A 62 -0.36 2.70 -4.60
N SER A 63 -1.58 2.20 -4.79
CA SER A 63 -2.03 0.91 -4.25
C SER A 63 -1.75 -0.27 -5.19
N HIS A 64 -1.04 -0.08 -6.30
CA HIS A 64 -0.75 -1.15 -7.25
C HIS A 64 0.54 -0.90 -8.01
N VAL A 65 1.67 -1.17 -7.39
CA VAL A 65 2.98 -0.96 -8.00
C VAL A 65 3.82 -2.24 -7.94
N HIS A 66 4.59 -2.49 -9.00
CA HIS A 66 5.56 -3.56 -9.08
C HIS A 66 6.96 -2.98 -9.08
N LEU A 67 7.71 -3.22 -8.02
CA LEU A 67 9.10 -2.80 -7.86
C LEU A 67 10.06 -4.00 -7.88
N ASP A 68 9.51 -5.18 -8.20
CA ASP A 68 10.26 -6.44 -8.28
C ASP A 68 10.85 -6.62 -9.69
N GLY A 69 12.15 -6.71 -9.77
CA GLY A 69 12.86 -7.25 -10.93
C GLY A 69 13.41 -6.27 -11.97
N HIS A 70 13.03 -5.00 -11.98
CA HIS A 70 13.59 -3.99 -12.88
C HIS A 70 14.05 -2.72 -12.15
N ASP A 71 13.34 -2.33 -11.11
CA ASP A 71 13.70 -1.21 -10.25
C ASP A 71 13.86 -1.72 -8.82
N ASP A 72 14.90 -1.30 -8.14
CA ASP A 72 15.00 -1.55 -6.71
C ASP A 72 14.01 -0.66 -5.93
N TYR A 73 13.65 -1.08 -4.74
CA TYR A 73 12.73 -0.31 -3.89
C TYR A 73 13.22 1.11 -3.62
N ALA A 74 14.55 1.30 -3.52
CA ALA A 74 15.13 2.60 -3.27
C ALA A 74 14.90 3.58 -4.42
N LEU A 75 15.04 3.12 -5.66
CA LEU A 75 14.81 3.94 -6.84
C LEU A 75 13.31 4.24 -7.01
N GLY A 76 12.47 3.20 -6.88
CA GLY A 76 11.03 3.32 -6.97
C GLY A 76 10.45 4.28 -5.92
N ALA A 77 10.87 4.17 -4.66
CA ALA A 77 10.42 5.04 -3.58
C ALA A 77 10.84 6.51 -3.80
N ARG A 78 12.06 6.76 -4.32
CA ARG A 78 12.51 8.12 -4.66
C ARG A 78 11.73 8.70 -5.82
N ALA A 79 11.50 7.92 -6.88
CA ALA A 79 10.68 8.35 -8.01
C ALA A 79 9.25 8.70 -7.58
N ALA A 80 8.66 7.86 -6.72
CA ALA A 80 7.36 8.10 -6.12
C ALA A 80 7.32 9.41 -5.33
N ALA A 81 8.28 9.65 -4.44
CA ALA A 81 8.37 10.88 -3.67
C ALA A 81 8.46 12.12 -4.58
N TYR A 82 9.26 12.07 -5.64
CA TYR A 82 9.35 13.15 -6.65
C TYR A 82 8.02 13.41 -7.36
N ALA A 83 7.20 12.36 -7.55
CA ALA A 83 5.88 12.47 -8.16
C ALA A 83 4.77 12.90 -7.18
N GLY A 84 5.09 13.09 -5.89
CA GLY A 84 4.11 13.47 -4.86
C GLY A 84 3.37 12.29 -4.24
N LEU A 85 3.83 11.05 -4.46
CA LEU A 85 3.34 9.90 -3.73
C LEU A 85 4.01 9.86 -2.35
N THR A 86 3.20 9.61 -1.33
CA THR A 86 3.66 9.48 0.06
C THR A 86 3.54 8.06 0.59
N THR A 87 2.83 7.21 -0.13
CA THR A 87 2.64 5.80 0.25
C THR A 87 2.63 4.91 -0.99
N LEU A 88 3.34 3.80 -0.91
CA LEU A 88 3.36 2.75 -1.93
C LEU A 88 2.85 1.44 -1.34
N ILE A 89 2.08 0.68 -2.13
CA ILE A 89 1.67 -0.67 -1.76
C ILE A 89 2.15 -1.65 -2.86
N PRO A 90 3.43 -2.01 -2.85
CA PRO A 90 4.00 -2.95 -3.82
C PRO A 90 3.53 -4.38 -3.58
N PHE A 91 3.72 -5.21 -4.62
CA PHE A 91 3.50 -6.64 -4.55
C PHE A 91 4.76 -7.37 -4.11
N GLY A 92 4.73 -7.95 -2.93
CA GLY A 92 5.74 -8.91 -2.49
C GLY A 92 5.55 -10.27 -3.18
N THR A 93 6.65 -10.99 -3.36
CA THR A 93 6.67 -12.33 -3.94
C THR A 93 7.74 -13.20 -3.26
N TYR A 94 7.62 -14.50 -3.43
CA TYR A 94 8.63 -15.45 -2.98
C TYR A 94 9.92 -15.32 -3.79
N ASP A 95 11.03 -15.66 -3.17
CA ASP A 95 12.26 -15.96 -3.89
C ASP A 95 12.04 -17.26 -4.69
N MET A 96 12.21 -17.17 -6.02
CA MET A 96 11.94 -18.28 -6.92
C MET A 96 13.03 -19.36 -6.86
N GLU A 97 14.19 -19.01 -6.34
CA GLU A 97 15.36 -19.90 -6.26
C GLU A 97 15.46 -20.62 -4.91
N LYS A 98 14.62 -20.24 -3.94
CA LYS A 98 14.62 -20.78 -2.58
C LYS A 98 13.30 -21.42 -2.20
N GLU A 99 13.37 -22.43 -1.35
CA GLU A 99 12.21 -22.87 -0.57
C GLU A 99 12.00 -21.88 0.58
N GLU A 100 11.05 -20.98 0.41
CA GLU A 100 10.77 -19.91 1.35
C GLU A 100 9.32 -20.00 1.83
N THR A 101 9.10 -19.89 3.14
CA THR A 101 7.75 -19.80 3.69
C THR A 101 7.20 -18.38 3.50
N LEU A 102 5.88 -18.22 3.52
CA LEU A 102 5.25 -16.91 3.37
C LEU A 102 5.73 -15.89 4.44
N PRO A 103 5.81 -16.22 5.74
CA PRO A 103 6.36 -15.31 6.73
C PRO A 103 7.83 -14.93 6.49
N ALA A 104 8.64 -15.87 6.03
CA ALA A 104 10.04 -15.59 5.70
C ALA A 104 10.17 -14.61 4.52
N ALA A 105 9.37 -14.82 3.47
CA ALA A 105 9.31 -13.92 2.32
C ALA A 105 8.86 -12.51 2.73
N VAL A 106 7.85 -12.40 3.59
CA VAL A 106 7.36 -11.12 4.11
C VAL A 106 8.45 -10.38 4.89
N ASN A 107 9.19 -11.09 5.76
CA ASN A 107 10.28 -10.47 6.52
C ASN A 107 11.42 -9.99 5.61
N ARG A 108 11.86 -10.83 4.67
CA ARG A 108 12.90 -10.44 3.72
C ARG A 108 12.55 -9.18 2.95
N ILE A 109 11.34 -9.11 2.40
CA ILE A 109 10.90 -7.94 1.64
C ILE A 109 10.78 -6.72 2.54
N ARG A 110 10.27 -6.88 3.76
CA ARG A 110 10.18 -5.78 4.71
C ARG A 110 11.55 -5.20 5.03
N GLU A 111 12.53 -6.02 5.36
CA GLU A 111 13.90 -5.59 5.65
C GLU A 111 14.52 -4.85 4.47
N GLU A 112 14.31 -5.35 3.24
CA GLU A 112 14.79 -4.71 2.01
C GLU A 112 14.16 -3.32 1.80
N VAL A 113 12.86 -3.21 2.02
CA VAL A 113 12.14 -1.94 1.84
C VAL A 113 12.47 -0.95 2.96
N GLU A 114 12.48 -1.38 4.22
CA GLU A 114 12.82 -0.51 5.37
C GLU A 114 14.21 0.09 5.24
N ALA A 115 15.15 -0.64 4.66
CA ALA A 115 16.51 -0.15 4.43
C ALA A 115 16.61 0.99 3.40
N SER A 116 15.60 1.18 2.56
CA SER A 116 15.70 2.05 1.39
C SER A 116 14.48 2.96 1.15
N ALA A 117 13.37 2.73 1.81
CA ALA A 117 12.16 3.51 1.62
C ALA A 117 12.32 4.97 2.11
N VAL A 118 11.82 5.91 1.31
CA VAL A 118 11.73 7.35 1.62
C VAL A 118 10.27 7.82 1.66
N VAL A 119 9.33 6.89 1.50
CA VAL A 119 7.88 7.07 1.63
C VAL A 119 7.31 5.92 2.43
N ASP A 120 6.11 6.08 2.96
CA ASP A 120 5.43 4.99 3.65
C ASP A 120 5.13 3.82 2.70
N PHE A 121 5.02 2.61 3.25
CA PHE A 121 4.72 1.42 2.45
C PHE A 121 3.83 0.42 3.19
N GLY A 122 3.07 -0.31 2.40
CA GLY A 122 2.40 -1.55 2.79
C GLY A 122 2.75 -2.64 1.78
N PHE A 123 2.09 -3.81 1.89
CA PHE A 123 2.30 -4.88 0.91
C PHE A 123 0.99 -5.56 0.53
N HIS A 124 0.83 -5.80 -0.76
CA HIS A 124 0.10 -6.95 -1.27
C HIS A 124 1.07 -8.13 -1.41
N PHE A 125 0.61 -9.35 -1.25
CA PHE A 125 1.48 -10.50 -1.47
C PHE A 125 0.94 -11.41 -2.56
N ILE A 126 1.82 -11.82 -3.49
CA ILE A 126 1.45 -12.76 -4.57
C ILE A 126 1.59 -14.18 -4.04
N LEU A 127 0.45 -14.83 -3.80
CA LEU A 127 0.42 -16.25 -3.50
C LEU A 127 0.64 -17.06 -4.77
N GLN A 128 1.55 -18.01 -4.70
CA GLN A 128 1.87 -18.91 -5.79
C GLN A 128 1.40 -20.32 -5.43
N ASN A 129 1.05 -21.13 -6.42
CA ASN A 129 0.68 -22.53 -6.20
C ASN A 129 1.94 -23.35 -5.83
N ARG A 130 2.23 -23.39 -4.54
CA ARG A 130 3.34 -24.11 -3.93
C ARG A 130 2.83 -24.99 -2.79
N PRO A 131 3.52 -26.09 -2.49
CA PRO A 131 3.27 -26.81 -1.23
C PRO A 131 3.34 -25.83 -0.05
N TYR A 132 2.44 -26.00 0.93
CA TYR A 132 2.42 -25.22 2.18
C TYR A 132 2.10 -23.73 2.05
N ILE A 133 1.57 -23.28 0.90
CA ILE A 133 1.31 -21.85 0.68
C ILE A 133 0.34 -21.27 1.71
N LEU A 134 -0.59 -22.08 2.19
CA LEU A 134 -1.61 -21.67 3.18
C LEU A 134 -1.08 -21.66 4.62
N ASP A 135 -0.02 -22.37 4.91
CA ASP A 135 0.45 -22.58 6.30
C ASP A 135 0.91 -21.30 6.99
N GLY A 136 1.36 -20.32 6.24
CA GLY A 136 1.85 -19.05 6.76
C GLY A 136 0.86 -17.88 6.69
N LEU A 137 -0.35 -18.07 6.15
CA LEU A 137 -1.27 -16.96 5.90
C LEU A 137 -1.65 -16.18 7.16
N ARG A 138 -2.04 -16.88 8.22
CA ARG A 138 -2.39 -16.24 9.50
C ARG A 138 -1.22 -15.40 10.03
N GLN A 139 -0.03 -15.97 10.07
CA GLN A 139 1.16 -15.26 10.53
C GLN A 139 1.50 -14.06 9.66
N ALA A 140 1.41 -14.17 8.33
CA ALA A 140 1.60 -13.04 7.43
C ALA A 140 0.57 -11.91 7.67
N MET A 141 -0.67 -12.25 8.00
CA MET A 141 -1.70 -11.27 8.37
C MET A 141 -1.38 -10.56 9.68
N GLU A 142 -0.88 -11.28 10.69
CA GLU A 142 -0.41 -10.72 11.96
C GLU A 142 0.81 -9.79 11.75
N MET A 143 1.65 -10.11 10.77
CA MET A 143 2.77 -9.26 10.32
C MET A 143 2.34 -8.03 9.50
N GLY A 144 1.05 -7.85 9.22
CA GLY A 144 0.50 -6.67 8.55
C GLY A 144 0.14 -6.85 7.08
N VAL A 145 0.37 -8.00 6.46
CA VAL A 145 -0.09 -8.27 5.09
C VAL A 145 -1.58 -8.53 5.10
N LYS A 146 -2.36 -7.62 4.54
CA LYS A 146 -3.83 -7.67 4.59
C LYS A 146 -4.49 -8.03 3.26
N SER A 147 -3.71 -8.17 2.19
CA SER A 147 -4.23 -8.46 0.86
C SER A 147 -3.30 -9.36 0.08
N TYR A 148 -3.91 -10.24 -0.70
CA TYR A 148 -3.22 -11.28 -1.45
C TYR A 148 -3.67 -11.29 -2.90
N LYS A 149 -2.75 -11.59 -3.82
CA LYS A 149 -3.00 -11.73 -5.25
C LYS A 149 -2.76 -13.17 -5.67
N MET A 150 -3.69 -13.75 -6.41
CA MET A 150 -3.59 -15.08 -6.99
C MET A 150 -3.86 -15.01 -8.49
N PHE A 151 -3.21 -15.87 -9.25
CA PHE A 151 -3.40 -15.92 -10.70
C PHE A 151 -4.23 -17.13 -11.09
N MET A 152 -5.35 -16.91 -11.79
CA MET A 152 -6.15 -17.94 -12.46
C MET A 152 -5.62 -18.25 -13.86
N THR A 153 -4.53 -17.64 -14.27
CA THR A 153 -3.88 -17.75 -15.58
C THR A 153 -2.44 -18.27 -15.43
N TYR A 154 -1.70 -18.29 -16.54
CA TYR A 154 -0.31 -18.74 -16.56
C TYR A 154 -0.10 -20.25 -16.34
N LYS A 155 -1.03 -21.09 -16.79
CA LYS A 155 -0.93 -22.56 -16.71
C LYS A 155 0.42 -23.13 -17.18
N LYS A 156 1.05 -22.46 -18.15
CA LYS A 156 2.38 -22.88 -18.69
C LYS A 156 3.56 -22.45 -17.83
N ARG A 157 3.35 -21.67 -16.76
CA ARG A 157 4.39 -21.24 -15.84
C ARG A 157 4.23 -22.00 -14.52
N PRO A 158 5.14 -22.93 -14.18
CA PRO A 158 5.05 -23.71 -12.95
C PRO A 158 4.87 -22.81 -11.71
N GLY A 159 3.97 -23.23 -10.82
CA GLY A 159 3.72 -22.51 -9.55
C GLY A 159 2.97 -21.16 -9.67
N ARG A 160 2.64 -20.70 -10.88
CA ARG A 160 1.97 -19.39 -11.05
C ARG A 160 0.44 -19.48 -10.98
N MET A 161 -0.15 -20.45 -11.61
CA MET A 161 -1.60 -20.59 -11.66
C MET A 161 -2.09 -21.27 -10.38
N CYS A 162 -3.04 -20.64 -9.71
CA CYS A 162 -3.81 -21.22 -8.62
C CYS A 162 -5.12 -21.78 -9.17
N ASP A 163 -5.52 -22.97 -8.75
CA ASP A 163 -6.80 -23.55 -9.06
C ASP A 163 -7.90 -23.03 -8.12
N ASP A 164 -9.14 -23.32 -8.44
CA ASP A 164 -10.29 -22.82 -7.70
C ASP A 164 -10.30 -23.31 -6.25
N ASP A 165 -9.85 -24.53 -6.02
CA ASP A 165 -9.82 -25.13 -4.68
C ASP A 165 -8.81 -24.38 -3.77
N LEU A 166 -7.61 -24.13 -4.26
CA LEU A 166 -6.61 -23.35 -3.53
C LEU A 166 -7.07 -21.91 -3.27
N ILE A 167 -7.74 -21.30 -4.26
CA ILE A 167 -8.29 -19.95 -4.11
C ILE A 167 -9.35 -19.92 -3.01
N CYS A 168 -10.29 -20.88 -3.01
CA CYS A 168 -11.32 -20.97 -1.97
C CYS A 168 -10.71 -21.16 -0.59
N GLN A 169 -9.76 -22.08 -0.43
CA GLN A 169 -9.09 -22.31 0.84
C GLN A 169 -8.34 -21.06 1.34
N ALA A 170 -7.63 -20.35 0.45
CA ALA A 170 -6.96 -19.10 0.80
C ALA A 170 -7.97 -18.04 1.27
N MET A 171 -9.10 -17.89 0.57
CA MET A 171 -10.16 -16.96 0.93
C MET A 171 -10.75 -17.27 2.31
N GLU A 172 -11.04 -18.54 2.60
CA GLU A 172 -11.57 -18.99 3.89
C GLU A 172 -10.59 -18.67 5.03
N GLN A 173 -9.30 -18.96 4.84
CA GLN A 173 -8.28 -18.68 5.87
C GLN A 173 -8.08 -17.17 6.09
N VAL A 174 -8.07 -16.37 5.04
CA VAL A 174 -7.96 -14.91 5.15
C VAL A 174 -9.18 -14.35 5.88
N ALA A 175 -10.38 -14.78 5.53
CA ALA A 175 -11.61 -14.37 6.20
C ALA A 175 -11.60 -14.73 7.71
N ALA A 176 -11.23 -15.96 8.04
CA ALA A 176 -11.08 -16.41 9.42
C ALA A 176 -10.04 -15.60 10.19
N GLY A 177 -8.93 -15.22 9.54
CA GLY A 177 -7.89 -14.38 10.13
C GLY A 177 -8.35 -12.95 10.44
N PHE A 178 -9.37 -12.44 9.73
CA PHE A 178 -10.04 -11.17 10.07
C PHE A 178 -11.16 -11.34 11.10
N GLY A 179 -11.40 -12.52 11.62
CA GLY A 179 -12.49 -12.81 12.56
C GLY A 179 -13.89 -12.80 11.91
N LEU A 180 -13.96 -12.99 10.61
CA LEU A 180 -15.20 -12.96 9.84
C LEU A 180 -15.81 -14.36 9.75
N ASN A 181 -17.12 -14.44 9.88
CA ASN A 181 -17.87 -15.69 9.64
C ASN A 181 -18.11 -15.91 8.13
N GLY A 182 -18.59 -17.09 7.75
CA GLY A 182 -18.74 -17.48 6.34
C GLY A 182 -19.58 -16.53 5.47
N ALA A 183 -20.56 -15.81 6.04
CA ALA A 183 -21.35 -14.81 5.32
C ALA A 183 -20.59 -13.49 5.12
N GLU A 184 -19.81 -13.09 6.12
CA GLU A 184 -18.95 -11.90 6.07
C GLU A 184 -17.69 -12.16 5.24
N ALA A 185 -17.22 -13.40 5.16
CA ALA A 185 -16.12 -13.82 4.30
C ALA A 185 -16.39 -13.56 2.83
N GLN A 186 -17.63 -13.65 2.38
CA GLN A 186 -18.02 -13.29 1.01
C GLN A 186 -17.86 -11.79 0.73
N ALA A 187 -17.98 -10.94 1.74
CA ALA A 187 -17.78 -9.49 1.60
C ALA A 187 -16.29 -9.11 1.55
N VAL A 188 -15.41 -9.87 2.19
CA VAL A 188 -13.95 -9.66 2.17
C VAL A 188 -13.29 -10.13 0.88
N SER A 189 -13.99 -10.93 0.06
CA SER A 189 -13.52 -11.32 -1.27
C SER A 189 -13.17 -10.12 -2.18
N VAL A 190 -13.58 -8.92 -1.80
CA VAL A 190 -13.23 -7.66 -2.48
C VAL A 190 -11.74 -7.29 -2.31
N THR A 191 -11.05 -7.81 -1.30
CA THR A 191 -9.61 -7.54 -1.12
C THR A 191 -8.73 -8.61 -1.78
N LEU A 192 -9.31 -9.71 -2.25
CA LEU A 192 -8.62 -10.62 -3.13
C LEU A 192 -8.66 -10.03 -4.54
N LEU A 193 -7.62 -9.30 -4.88
CA LEU A 193 -7.48 -8.70 -6.21
C LEU A 193 -7.31 -9.83 -7.24
N VAL A 194 -8.42 -10.43 -7.66
CA VAL A 194 -8.45 -11.37 -8.79
C VAL A 194 -8.32 -10.55 -10.06
N PHE A 195 -7.10 -10.30 -10.51
CA PHE A 195 -6.87 -9.76 -11.83
C PHE A 195 -7.19 -10.82 -12.87
N LEU A 196 -8.36 -10.75 -13.44
CA LEU A 196 -8.63 -11.27 -14.77
C LEU A 196 -7.85 -10.39 -15.77
N VAL A 197 -6.58 -10.71 -16.00
CA VAL A 197 -5.93 -10.24 -17.21
C VAL A 197 -6.56 -11.01 -18.36
N GLY A 198 -7.63 -10.46 -18.90
CA GLY A 198 -8.17 -10.86 -20.17
C GLY A 198 -7.10 -10.58 -21.22
N LEU A 199 -6.40 -11.61 -21.68
CA LEU A 199 -5.70 -11.57 -22.96
C LEU A 199 -6.77 -11.43 -24.04
N ALA A 200 -7.17 -10.19 -24.32
CA ALA A 200 -7.78 -9.86 -25.58
C ALA A 200 -6.70 -10.07 -26.66
N GLY A 201 -6.88 -11.14 -27.42
CA GLY A 201 -6.54 -11.28 -28.83
C GLY A 201 -5.17 -10.82 -29.28
N ALA A 202 -4.22 -11.73 -29.34
CA ALA A 202 -3.31 -11.78 -30.48
C ALA A 202 -3.74 -12.95 -31.38
N ALA A 203 -4.89 -12.81 -32.01
CA ALA A 203 -5.14 -13.41 -33.30
C ALA A 203 -4.57 -12.44 -34.34
N GLY A 204 -3.56 -12.86 -35.08
CA GLY A 204 -3.05 -12.01 -36.17
C GLY A 204 -1.67 -12.43 -36.63
N ARG A 205 -1.68 -13.45 -37.50
CA ARG A 205 -0.76 -13.79 -38.61
C ARG A 205 0.65 -14.28 -38.26
#